data_6acdf97e5e16c79e212102b9f9f4cee6
#
_entry.id   6acdf97e5e16c79e212102b9f9f4cee6
#
_cell.length_a   1.000
_cell.length_b   1.000
_cell.length_c   1.000
_cell.angle_alpha   90.00
_cell.angle_beta   90.00
_cell.angle_gamma   90.00
#
_symmetry.space_group_name_H-M   'P 1'
#
loop_
_entity.id
_entity.type
_entity.pdbx_description
1 polymer ?
#
loop_
_entity_poly.entity_id
_entity_poly.type
_entity_poly.pdbx_seq_one_letter_code
_entity_poly.pdbx_strand_id
1 'polypeptide(L)'
;FRSYSAKSHTVMDGEVLQPPLLLLSGLGEVSRIGEVILNPYLGPRLKSGVVTTDMPMDHDRPIDFGLQRFCDTCNKCARECPSGAITAGPKRMFNGYEIWKSDSQKCATYRITTPGGAMCGRCMKTCPWNLEGLFAEAPFRWAAMNIPAAAPVLAKLDDAVGNGGLNDVK
;
A
#
# COMPACT_ATOMS: atom_id res chain seq x y z
N PHE A 1 22.58 3.71 -19.03
CA PHE A 1 21.58 3.67 -17.93
C PHE A 1 21.34 5.07 -17.39
N ARG A 2 20.07 5.42 -17.16
CA ARG A 2 19.67 6.61 -16.39
C ARG A 2 18.91 6.19 -15.16
N SER A 3 19.33 6.64 -13.99
CA SER A 3 18.60 6.44 -12.74
C SER A 3 17.83 7.71 -12.37
N TYR A 4 16.60 7.54 -11.90
CA TYR A 4 15.77 8.63 -11.42
C TYR A 4 15.68 8.57 -9.90
N SER A 5 15.92 9.70 -9.26
CA SER A 5 15.93 9.76 -7.80
C SER A 5 14.53 9.60 -7.20
N ALA A 6 14.48 9.21 -5.94
CA ALA A 6 13.23 9.09 -5.17
C ALA A 6 12.42 10.40 -5.07
N LYS A 7 12.98 11.54 -5.45
CA LYS A 7 12.23 12.82 -5.54
C LYS A 7 11.08 12.76 -6.53
N SER A 8 11.13 11.84 -7.48
CA SER A 8 10.09 11.66 -8.50
C SER A 8 8.71 11.27 -7.96
N HIS A 9 8.57 10.83 -6.72
CA HIS A 9 7.25 10.52 -6.16
C HIS A 9 6.70 11.58 -5.22
N THR A 10 7.43 12.62 -4.96
CA THR A 10 6.88 13.74 -4.24
C THR A 10 6.22 14.69 -5.23
N VAL A 11 4.99 14.38 -5.59
CA VAL A 11 4.06 15.35 -6.18
C VAL A 11 4.50 15.92 -7.55
N MET A 12 3.64 16.25 -8.32
CA MET A 12 3.51 17.08 -9.53
C MET A 12 4.76 17.45 -10.38
N ASP A 13 5.95 17.48 -9.82
CA ASP A 13 7.19 17.86 -10.52
C ASP A 13 8.15 16.70 -10.79
N GLY A 14 7.70 15.47 -10.55
CA GLY A 14 8.50 14.28 -10.84
C GLY A 14 8.47 13.92 -12.32
N GLU A 15 9.62 13.68 -12.91
CA GLU A 15 9.74 13.21 -14.29
C GLU A 15 9.10 11.84 -14.49
N VAL A 16 8.94 11.07 -13.41
CA VAL A 16 8.45 9.70 -13.44
C VAL A 16 7.46 9.44 -12.32
N LEU A 17 6.26 9.01 -12.69
CA LEU A 17 5.22 8.56 -11.75
C LEU A 17 5.46 7.10 -11.36
N GLN A 18 5.99 6.86 -10.18
CA GLN A 18 6.35 5.51 -9.73
C GLN A 18 5.17 4.55 -9.54
N PRO A 19 4.02 4.94 -8.92
CA PRO A 19 2.92 3.99 -8.72
C PRO A 19 2.41 3.32 -10.00
N PRO A 20 2.13 4.03 -11.10
CA PRO A 20 1.77 3.39 -12.36
C PRO A 20 2.84 2.47 -12.92
N LEU A 21 4.12 2.83 -12.80
CA LEU A 21 5.21 1.99 -13.28
C LEU A 21 5.31 0.68 -12.49
N LEU A 22 5.19 0.75 -11.16
CA LEU A 22 5.20 -0.43 -10.30
C LEU A 22 4.01 -1.36 -10.58
N LEU A 23 2.84 -0.78 -10.87
CA LEU A 23 1.65 -1.54 -11.24
C LEU A 23 1.86 -2.26 -12.58
N LEU A 24 2.31 -1.53 -13.60
CA LEU A 24 2.48 -2.04 -14.95
C LEU A 24 3.63 -3.04 -15.08
N SER A 25 4.65 -2.94 -14.22
CA SER A 25 5.78 -3.86 -14.17
C SER A 25 5.52 -5.12 -13.33
N GLY A 26 4.29 -5.36 -12.87
CA GLY A 26 3.96 -6.55 -12.10
C GLY A 26 4.55 -6.59 -10.69
N LEU A 27 5.03 -5.48 -10.16
CA LEU A 27 5.60 -5.42 -8.81
C LEU A 27 4.55 -5.40 -7.69
N GLY A 28 3.29 -5.20 -8.02
CA GLY A 28 2.21 -5.27 -7.04
C GLY A 28 0.92 -4.64 -7.53
N GLU A 29 -0.02 -4.47 -6.61
CA GLU A 29 -1.32 -3.83 -6.84
C GLU A 29 -1.48 -2.55 -6.01
N VAL A 30 -2.36 -1.66 -6.45
CA VAL A 30 -2.76 -0.47 -5.69
C VAL A 30 -3.55 -0.88 -4.45
N SER A 31 -3.12 -0.43 -3.28
CA SER A 31 -3.78 -0.72 -2.01
C SER A 31 -4.75 0.38 -1.59
N ARG A 32 -5.56 0.12 -0.54
CA ARG A 32 -6.40 1.15 0.08
C ARG A 32 -5.59 2.28 0.75
N ILE A 33 -4.31 2.10 0.99
CA ILE A 33 -3.43 3.17 1.51
C ILE A 33 -3.37 4.37 0.52
N GLY A 34 -3.90 4.20 -0.67
CA GLY A 34 -3.94 5.20 -1.72
C GLY A 34 -2.93 4.87 -2.82
N GLU A 35 -1.94 5.70 -3.01
CA GLU A 35 -0.95 5.55 -4.10
C GLU A 35 0.18 4.56 -3.75
N VAL A 36 0.06 3.82 -2.66
CA VAL A 36 1.05 2.80 -2.26
C VAL A 36 0.77 1.49 -2.98
N ILE A 37 1.73 1.07 -3.79
CA ILE A 37 1.74 -0.24 -4.41
C ILE A 37 2.21 -1.27 -3.38
N LEU A 38 1.53 -2.39 -3.34
CA LEU A 38 1.73 -3.45 -2.37
C LEU A 38 2.11 -4.73 -3.09
N ASN A 39 3.26 -5.29 -2.67
CA ASN A 39 3.77 -6.54 -3.21
C ASN A 39 3.33 -7.71 -2.33
N PRO A 40 2.93 -8.87 -2.88
CA PRO A 40 2.44 -10.00 -2.08
C PRO A 40 3.51 -10.62 -1.16
N TYR A 41 4.79 -10.39 -1.44
CA TYR A 41 5.91 -10.99 -0.69
C TYR A 41 6.76 -9.98 0.09
N LEU A 42 6.65 -8.68 -0.25
CA LEU A 42 7.39 -7.61 0.41
C LEU A 42 6.48 -6.67 1.21
N GLY A 43 5.17 -6.76 0.96
CA GLY A 43 4.19 -5.89 1.59
C GLY A 43 4.25 -4.43 1.11
N PRO A 44 3.77 -3.48 1.93
CA PRO A 44 3.72 -2.06 1.59
C PRO A 44 5.06 -1.32 1.83
N ARG A 45 6.02 -1.94 2.50
CA ARG A 45 7.27 -1.30 2.94
C ARG A 45 8.42 -1.54 1.97
N LEU A 46 8.15 -1.46 0.69
CA LEU A 46 9.18 -1.51 -0.35
C LEU A 46 9.61 -0.10 -0.76
N LYS A 47 10.85 0.04 -1.17
CA LYS A 47 11.35 1.20 -1.88
C LYS A 47 11.67 0.78 -3.30
N SER A 48 11.27 1.62 -4.24
CA SER A 48 11.49 1.41 -5.67
C SER A 48 12.38 2.49 -6.25
N GLY A 49 13.03 2.17 -7.34
CA GLY A 49 13.75 3.09 -8.18
C GLY A 49 13.49 2.79 -9.64
N VAL A 50 13.74 3.76 -10.50
CA VAL A 50 13.58 3.61 -11.94
C VAL A 50 14.94 3.79 -12.61
N VAL A 51 15.27 2.86 -13.47
CA VAL A 51 16.46 2.94 -14.35
C VAL A 51 15.97 2.77 -15.76
N THR A 52 16.37 3.67 -16.65
CA THR A 52 16.11 3.55 -18.08
C THR A 52 17.34 3.00 -18.81
N THR A 53 17.12 2.22 -19.85
CA THR A 53 18.17 1.61 -20.67
C THR A 53 17.70 1.51 -22.11
N ASP A 54 18.62 1.46 -23.03
CA ASP A 54 18.40 1.14 -24.43
C ASP A 54 18.61 -0.36 -24.75
N MET A 55 18.93 -1.16 -23.72
CA MET A 55 19.05 -2.61 -23.86
C MET A 55 17.65 -3.21 -24.11
N PRO A 56 17.48 -4.06 -25.15
CA PRO A 56 16.22 -4.75 -25.36
C PRO A 56 15.93 -5.70 -24.20
N MET A 57 14.74 -5.60 -23.63
CA MET A 57 14.27 -6.41 -22.52
C MET A 57 12.81 -6.79 -22.73
N ASP A 58 12.46 -8.00 -22.32
CA ASP A 58 11.06 -8.39 -22.21
C ASP A 58 10.43 -7.66 -21.02
N HIS A 59 9.14 -7.33 -21.15
CA HIS A 59 8.39 -6.63 -20.10
C HIS A 59 7.57 -7.63 -19.28
N ASP A 60 7.53 -7.39 -17.98
CA ASP A 60 6.61 -8.07 -17.08
C ASP A 60 5.17 -7.61 -17.30
N ARG A 61 4.21 -8.41 -16.84
CA ARG A 61 2.78 -8.08 -16.89
C ARG A 61 2.27 -7.66 -15.52
N PRO A 62 1.27 -6.78 -15.46
CA PRO A 62 0.56 -6.51 -14.22
C PRO A 62 0.07 -7.79 -13.56
N ILE A 63 0.12 -7.83 -12.24
CA ILE A 63 -0.36 -8.97 -11.45
C ILE A 63 -1.67 -8.63 -10.73
N ASP A 64 -2.50 -9.64 -10.54
CA ASP A 64 -3.66 -9.62 -9.64
C ASP A 64 -3.50 -10.76 -8.63
N PHE A 65 -3.23 -10.42 -7.38
CA PHE A 65 -3.13 -11.40 -6.29
C PHE A 65 -4.28 -11.26 -5.28
N GLY A 66 -5.34 -10.53 -5.66
CA GLY A 66 -6.55 -10.38 -4.86
C GLY A 66 -6.48 -9.28 -3.80
N LEU A 67 -5.49 -8.42 -3.84
CA LEU A 67 -5.35 -7.32 -2.90
C LEU A 67 -6.56 -6.39 -2.90
N GLN A 68 -7.06 -6.05 -4.08
CA GLN A 68 -8.21 -5.15 -4.24
C GLN A 68 -9.43 -5.67 -3.46
N ARG A 69 -9.76 -6.95 -3.63
CA ARG A 69 -10.86 -7.62 -2.90
C ARG A 69 -10.62 -7.64 -1.39
N PHE A 70 -9.39 -7.92 -0.98
CA PHE A 70 -9.03 -7.90 0.43
C PHE A 70 -9.18 -6.50 1.02
N CYS A 71 -8.70 -5.48 0.35
CA CYS A 71 -8.79 -4.09 0.78
C CYS A 71 -10.22 -3.57 0.86
N ASP A 72 -11.14 -4.07 0.02
CA ASP A 72 -12.57 -3.70 0.08
C ASP A 72 -13.21 -4.03 1.43
N THR A 73 -12.78 -5.11 2.06
CA THR A 73 -13.35 -5.60 3.32
C THR A 73 -12.52 -5.23 4.55
N CYS A 74 -11.21 -5.09 4.43
CA CYS A 74 -10.30 -4.94 5.56
C CYS A 74 -10.43 -3.59 6.28
N ASN A 75 -10.34 -2.47 5.56
CA ASN A 75 -10.42 -1.10 6.07
C ASN A 75 -9.49 -0.73 7.25
N LYS A 76 -8.59 -1.60 7.68
CA LYS A 76 -7.74 -1.41 8.87
C LYS A 76 -6.87 -0.16 8.77
N CYS A 77 -6.23 0.06 7.61
CA CYS A 77 -5.40 1.24 7.39
C CYS A 77 -6.19 2.56 7.46
N ALA A 78 -7.46 2.58 7.04
CA ALA A 78 -8.32 3.76 7.15
C ALA A 78 -8.74 4.00 8.61
N ARG A 79 -9.12 2.94 9.33
CA ARG A 79 -9.52 2.97 10.74
C ARG A 79 -8.38 3.46 11.65
N GLU A 80 -7.17 3.01 11.38
CA GLU A 80 -5.98 3.30 12.18
C GLU A 80 -5.24 4.57 11.74
N CYS A 81 -5.71 5.27 10.71
CA CYS A 81 -5.06 6.48 10.22
C CYS A 81 -5.29 7.66 11.19
N PRO A 82 -4.27 8.16 11.89
CA PRO A 82 -4.47 9.20 12.91
C PRO A 82 -4.87 10.57 12.32
N SER A 83 -4.57 10.79 11.04
CA SER A 83 -4.97 12.01 10.34
C SER A 83 -6.30 11.90 9.60
N GLY A 84 -6.89 10.69 9.51
CA GLY A 84 -8.08 10.45 8.69
C GLY A 84 -7.82 10.66 7.19
N ALA A 85 -6.58 10.55 6.74
CA ALA A 85 -6.21 10.77 5.35
C ALA A 85 -6.61 9.61 4.43
N ILE A 86 -6.77 8.41 4.96
CA ILE A 86 -7.11 7.22 4.19
C ILE A 86 -8.62 7.00 4.25
N THR A 87 -9.24 6.87 3.08
CA THR A 87 -10.69 6.69 2.98
C THR A 87 -11.13 5.27 3.29
N ALA A 88 -12.21 5.13 4.07
CA ALA A 88 -12.96 3.87 4.21
C ALA A 88 -14.04 3.71 3.12
N GLY A 89 -14.28 4.75 2.33
CA GLY A 89 -15.29 4.79 1.27
C GLY A 89 -14.87 4.03 0.00
N PRO A 90 -15.68 4.16 -1.06
CA PRO A 90 -15.43 3.53 -2.35
C PRO A 90 -14.20 4.14 -3.05
N LYS A 91 -13.72 3.43 -4.05
CA LYS A 91 -12.75 3.97 -5.00
C LYS A 91 -13.37 5.12 -5.79
N ARG A 92 -12.53 5.96 -6.34
CA ARG A 92 -12.92 7.03 -7.26
C ARG A 92 -11.96 7.09 -8.44
N MET A 93 -12.44 7.58 -9.55
CA MET A 93 -11.61 7.85 -10.72
C MET A 93 -10.64 9.00 -10.39
N PHE A 94 -9.36 8.75 -10.60
CA PHE A 94 -8.30 9.74 -10.42
C PHE A 94 -7.18 9.48 -11.42
N ASN A 95 -6.83 10.50 -12.20
CA ASN A 95 -5.80 10.42 -13.24
C ASN A 95 -5.95 9.21 -14.19
N GLY A 96 -7.19 8.88 -14.56
CA GLY A 96 -7.48 7.83 -15.53
C GLY A 96 -7.59 6.41 -14.97
N TYR A 97 -7.54 6.21 -13.66
CA TYR A 97 -7.72 4.90 -13.02
C TYR A 97 -8.47 4.99 -11.69
N GLU A 98 -9.08 3.90 -11.27
CA GLU A 98 -9.83 3.83 -10.01
C GLU A 98 -8.94 3.51 -8.83
N ILE A 99 -8.93 4.39 -7.81
CA ILE A 99 -8.17 4.20 -6.58
C ILE A 99 -8.95 4.65 -5.34
N TRP A 100 -8.55 4.15 -4.18
CA TRP A 100 -8.87 4.78 -2.91
C TRP A 100 -7.94 5.98 -2.71
N LYS A 101 -8.31 7.12 -3.27
CA LYS A 101 -7.47 8.32 -3.21
C LYS A 101 -7.32 8.80 -1.78
N SER A 102 -6.11 8.78 -1.28
CA SER A 102 -5.75 9.36 0.01
C SER A 102 -5.75 10.89 -0.04
N ASP A 103 -6.04 11.52 1.10
CA ASP A 103 -5.89 12.97 1.29
C ASP A 103 -4.44 13.27 1.70
N SER A 104 -3.61 13.55 0.72
CA SER A 104 -2.19 13.80 0.92
C SER A 104 -1.95 15.04 1.79
N GLN A 105 -2.84 16.04 1.73
CA GLN A 105 -2.72 17.25 2.54
C GLN A 105 -2.96 16.96 4.02
N LYS A 106 -4.02 16.21 4.36
CA LYS A 106 -4.24 15.78 5.74
C LYS A 106 -3.08 14.97 6.29
N CYS A 107 -2.57 14.04 5.49
CA CYS A 107 -1.41 13.23 5.86
C CYS A 107 -0.18 14.10 6.12
N ALA A 108 0.14 15.01 5.21
CA ALA A 108 1.28 15.92 5.32
C ALA A 108 1.14 16.86 6.53
N THR A 109 -0.02 17.45 6.73
CA THR A 109 -0.30 18.33 7.87
C THR A 109 -0.05 17.59 9.18
N TYR A 110 -0.63 16.40 9.36
CA TYR A 110 -0.40 15.59 10.56
C TYR A 110 1.09 15.31 10.80
N ARG A 111 1.81 14.93 9.76
CA ARG A 111 3.24 14.61 9.85
C ARG A 111 4.11 15.80 10.23
N ILE A 112 3.70 17.00 9.85
CA ILE A 112 4.47 18.23 10.11
C ILE A 112 4.10 18.83 11.47
N THR A 113 2.82 18.80 11.85
CA THR A 113 2.33 19.52 13.03
C THR A 113 2.27 18.68 14.30
N THR A 114 2.29 17.35 14.19
CA THR A 114 2.17 16.48 15.37
C THR A 114 3.56 16.01 15.82
N PRO A 115 3.89 16.14 17.13
CA PRO A 115 5.13 15.58 17.66
C PRO A 115 5.26 14.09 17.34
N GLY A 116 6.38 13.68 16.77
CA GLY A 116 6.59 12.30 16.27
C GLY A 116 5.90 11.96 14.96
N GLY A 117 5.07 12.85 14.42
CA GLY A 117 4.30 12.63 13.19
C GLY A 117 5.15 12.45 11.94
N ALA A 118 6.33 13.08 11.88
CA ALA A 118 7.23 13.02 10.72
C ALA A 118 7.55 11.59 10.27
N MET A 119 7.67 10.67 11.22
CA MET A 119 7.95 9.25 10.98
C MET A 119 6.69 8.38 10.95
N CYS A 120 5.51 8.97 10.87
CA CYS A 120 4.26 8.22 10.81
C CYS A 120 4.26 7.28 9.58
N GLY A 121 4.18 6.01 9.82
CA GLY A 121 4.02 4.94 8.84
C GLY A 121 2.91 3.99 9.25
N ARG A 122 1.97 4.45 10.08
CA ARG A 122 0.95 3.62 10.72
C ARG A 122 0.12 2.81 9.72
N CYS A 123 -0.27 3.42 8.60
CA CYS A 123 -1.03 2.72 7.56
C CYS A 123 -0.29 1.51 6.97
N MET A 124 1.03 1.59 6.85
CA MET A 124 1.86 0.48 6.40
C MET A 124 2.10 -0.52 7.53
N LYS A 125 2.30 -0.03 8.76
CA LYS A 125 2.55 -0.87 9.94
C LYS A 125 1.33 -1.74 10.28
N THR A 126 0.14 -1.16 10.27
CA THR A 126 -1.11 -1.85 10.62
C THR A 126 -1.64 -2.76 9.50
N CYS A 127 -1.14 -2.65 8.29
CA CYS A 127 -1.62 -3.44 7.16
C CYS A 127 -1.32 -4.93 7.38
N PRO A 128 -2.30 -5.84 7.26
CA PRO A 128 -2.02 -7.28 7.39
C PRO A 128 -0.92 -7.76 6.43
N TRP A 129 -0.89 -7.20 5.23
CA TRP A 129 0.15 -7.48 4.23
C TRP A 129 1.53 -6.92 4.58
N ASN A 130 1.68 -6.27 5.73
CA ASN A 130 2.97 -5.86 6.26
C ASN A 130 3.91 -7.03 6.59
N LEU A 131 3.39 -8.25 6.63
CA LEU A 131 4.10 -9.49 6.88
C LEU A 131 4.75 -9.58 8.27
N GLU A 132 4.21 -8.87 9.23
CA GLU A 132 4.66 -8.91 10.63
C GLU A 132 3.68 -9.63 11.56
N GLY A 133 2.42 -9.77 11.16
CA GLY A 133 1.37 -10.45 11.91
C GLY A 133 1.00 -11.79 11.31
N LEU A 134 -0.30 -12.04 11.22
CA LEU A 134 -0.85 -13.29 10.69
C LEU A 134 -0.30 -13.62 9.29
N PHE A 135 -0.08 -12.61 8.46
CA PHE A 135 0.41 -12.78 7.09
C PHE A 135 1.93 -12.99 6.98
N ALA A 136 2.66 -13.02 8.09
CA ALA A 136 4.01 -13.57 8.12
C ALA A 136 4.00 -15.04 7.70
N GLU A 137 2.94 -15.76 8.04
CA GLU A 137 2.76 -17.18 7.74
C GLU A 137 2.21 -17.40 6.33
N ALA A 138 2.89 -18.22 5.54
CA ALA A 138 2.54 -18.48 4.14
C ALA A 138 1.11 -19.01 3.92
N PRO A 139 0.53 -19.89 4.74
CA PRO A 139 -0.83 -20.38 4.55
C PRO A 139 -1.89 -19.27 4.56
N PHE A 140 -1.76 -18.28 5.45
CA PHE A 140 -2.71 -17.17 5.52
C PHE A 140 -2.60 -16.23 4.33
N ARG A 141 -1.38 -15.96 3.86
CA ARG A 141 -1.16 -15.21 2.60
C ARG A 141 -1.77 -15.94 1.41
N TRP A 142 -1.51 -17.24 1.31
CA TRP A 142 -2.08 -18.06 0.25
C TRP A 142 -3.62 -18.03 0.26
N ALA A 143 -4.22 -18.17 1.43
CA ALA A 143 -5.67 -18.10 1.58
C ALA A 143 -6.22 -16.72 1.19
N ALA A 144 -5.55 -15.64 1.57
CA ALA A 144 -5.95 -14.27 1.20
C ALA A 144 -5.90 -14.03 -0.31
N MET A 145 -4.94 -14.64 -1.00
CA MET A 145 -4.78 -14.52 -2.45
C MET A 145 -5.78 -15.39 -3.23
N ASN A 146 -6.04 -16.60 -2.75
CA ASN A 146 -6.75 -17.62 -3.54
C ASN A 146 -8.21 -17.86 -3.12
N ILE A 147 -8.60 -17.47 -1.91
CA ILE A 147 -9.94 -17.70 -1.36
C ILE A 147 -10.61 -16.36 -1.06
N PRO A 148 -11.41 -15.80 -2.00
CA PRO A 148 -12.05 -14.49 -1.80
C PRO A 148 -12.88 -14.39 -0.52
N ALA A 149 -13.59 -15.45 -0.15
CA ALA A 149 -14.40 -15.51 1.07
C ALA A 149 -13.58 -15.49 2.37
N ALA A 150 -12.27 -15.75 2.32
CA ALA A 150 -11.40 -15.71 3.49
C ALA A 150 -11.03 -14.28 3.93
N ALA A 151 -11.11 -13.30 3.03
CA ALA A 151 -10.66 -11.94 3.30
C ALA A 151 -11.26 -11.32 4.58
N PRO A 152 -12.60 -11.32 4.81
CA PRO A 152 -13.18 -10.74 6.01
C PRO A 152 -12.80 -11.50 7.29
N VAL A 153 -12.63 -12.81 7.20
CA VAL A 153 -12.23 -13.64 8.35
C VAL A 153 -10.77 -13.36 8.71
N LEU A 154 -9.89 -13.35 7.72
CA LEU A 154 -8.46 -13.08 7.91
C LEU A 154 -8.21 -11.67 8.45
N ALA A 155 -8.97 -10.67 7.99
CA ALA A 155 -8.87 -9.32 8.50
C ALA A 155 -9.24 -9.23 10.00
N LYS A 156 -10.31 -9.95 10.42
CA LYS A 156 -10.71 -10.03 11.84
C LYS A 156 -9.71 -10.81 12.68
N LEU A 157 -9.15 -11.89 12.15
CA LEU A 157 -8.12 -12.66 12.85
C LEU A 157 -6.84 -11.84 13.05
N ASP A 158 -6.43 -11.07 12.05
CA ASP A 158 -5.28 -10.17 12.16
C ASP A 158 -5.52 -9.07 13.21
N ASP A 159 -6.75 -8.55 13.30
CA ASP A 159 -7.14 -7.63 14.37
C ASP A 159 -7.08 -8.30 15.75
N ALA A 160 -7.49 -9.56 15.87
CA ALA A 160 -7.49 -10.32 17.13
C ALA A 160 -6.07 -10.66 17.60
N VAL A 161 -5.16 -10.90 16.69
CA VAL A 161 -3.72 -11.09 16.98
C VAL A 161 -3.06 -9.79 17.44
N GLY A 162 -3.71 -8.63 17.22
CA GLY A 162 -3.24 -7.33 17.70
C GLY A 162 -2.16 -6.70 16.85
N ASN A 163 -1.98 -7.13 15.60
CA ASN A 163 -0.92 -6.60 14.75
C ASN A 163 -1.16 -5.14 14.37
N GLY A 164 -0.29 -4.26 14.83
CA GLY A 164 -0.22 -2.86 14.41
C GLY A 164 -1.35 -1.95 14.92
N GLY A 165 -2.10 -2.34 15.94
CA GLY A 165 -3.10 -1.49 16.57
C GLY A 165 -2.52 -0.24 17.24
N LEU A 166 -3.39 0.74 17.56
CA LEU A 166 -3.00 2.01 18.20
C LEU A 166 -2.20 1.82 19.50
N ASN A 167 -2.45 0.71 20.21
CA ASN A 167 -1.83 0.41 21.48
C ASN A 167 -0.43 -0.22 21.38
N ASP A 168 -0.01 -0.60 20.17
CA ASP A 168 1.27 -1.28 19.94
C ASP A 168 2.43 -0.31 19.65
N VAL A 169 2.16 0.99 19.65
CA VAL A 169 3.18 2.03 19.47
C VAL A 169 3.56 2.57 20.84
N LYS A 170 4.54 1.93 21.44
CA LYS A 170 5.32 2.52 22.54
C LYS A 170 6.49 3.29 21.99
#